data_3b08378232bb8735b97448dfd8c305d5
#
_entry.id   3b08378232bb8735b97448dfd8c305d5
#
_cell.length_a   1.000
_cell.length_b   1.000
_cell.length_c   1.000
_cell.angle_alpha   90.00
_cell.angle_beta   90.00
_cell.angle_gamma   90.00
#
_symmetry.space_group_name_H-M   'P 1'
#
loop_
_entity.id
_entity.type
_entity.pdbx_description
1 polymer ?
#
loop_
_entity_poly.entity_id
_entity_poly.type
_entity_poly.pdbx_seq_one_letter_code
_entity_poly.pdbx_strand_id
1 'polypeptide(L)'
;MGDLTRDDYDVWAVEVAMETLERRIKPIVSDAPLSAQTRFNNALLNLAVNRIVAVEGRKFTAGILWRLADAIADGKKPEPGKAVDLTIVDG
;
A
#
# COMPACT_ATOMS: atom_id res chain seq x y z
N MET A 1 23.59 10.89 15.84
CA MET A 1 22.47 10.62 14.94
C MET A 1 22.84 9.49 14.01
N GLY A 2 22.04 8.44 13.99
CA GLY A 2 22.33 7.31 13.12
C GLY A 2 22.10 7.65 11.66
N ASP A 3 22.89 7.03 10.81
CA ASP A 3 22.70 7.18 9.37
C ASP A 3 21.44 6.43 8.95
N LEU A 4 20.57 7.09 8.21
CA LEU A 4 19.41 6.43 7.63
C LEU A 4 19.88 5.55 6.48
N THR A 5 19.46 4.31 6.50
CA THR A 5 19.71 3.42 5.38
C THR A 5 18.77 3.78 4.25
N ARG A 6 19.06 3.30 3.05
CA ARG A 6 18.20 3.48 1.89
C ARG A 6 16.82 2.90 2.15
N ASP A 7 16.76 1.74 2.81
CA ASP A 7 15.49 1.08 3.14
C ASP A 7 14.67 1.91 4.12
N ASP A 8 15.32 2.53 5.13
CA ASP A 8 14.65 3.41 6.07
C ASP A 8 14.04 4.62 5.37
N TYR A 9 14.77 5.19 4.43
CA TYR A 9 14.29 6.31 3.64
C TYR A 9 13.07 5.91 2.79
N ASP A 10 13.13 4.76 2.15
CA ASP A 10 12.05 4.28 1.30
C ASP A 10 10.79 4.02 2.12
N VAL A 11 10.92 3.41 3.30
CA VAL A 11 9.78 3.19 4.20
C VAL A 11 9.18 4.52 4.64
N TRP A 12 10.02 5.47 5.05
CA TRP A 12 9.56 6.79 5.45
C TRP A 12 8.82 7.49 4.31
N ALA A 13 9.37 7.44 3.09
CA ALA A 13 8.76 8.07 1.93
C ALA A 13 7.39 7.45 1.61
N VAL A 14 7.26 6.14 1.74
CA VAL A 14 5.98 5.46 1.54
C VAL A 14 4.98 5.90 2.60
N GLU A 15 5.40 6.00 3.86
CA GLU A 15 4.51 6.41 4.94
C GLU A 15 4.03 7.84 4.77
N VAL A 16 4.90 8.74 4.32
CA VAL A 16 4.51 10.12 4.00
C VAL A 16 3.49 10.15 2.86
N ALA A 17 3.72 9.34 1.83
CA ALA A 17 2.78 9.23 0.72
C ALA A 17 1.42 8.68 1.18
N MET A 18 1.43 7.68 2.06
CA MET A 18 0.21 7.12 2.64
C MET A 18 -0.58 8.19 3.39
N GLU A 19 0.09 8.99 4.21
CA GLU A 19 -0.55 10.07 4.95
C GLU A 19 -1.17 11.10 4.02
N THR A 20 -0.45 11.46 2.96
CA THR A 20 -0.94 12.41 1.96
C THR A 20 -2.18 11.87 1.24
N LEU A 21 -2.12 10.62 0.82
CA LEU A 21 -3.25 9.96 0.16
C LEU A 21 -4.45 9.85 1.09
N GLU A 22 -4.22 9.48 2.33
CA GLU A 22 -5.27 9.37 3.35
C GLU A 22 -6.03 10.69 3.50
N ARG A 23 -5.30 11.79 3.60
CA ARG A 23 -5.91 13.12 3.71
C ARG A 23 -6.72 13.50 2.48
N ARG A 24 -6.28 13.10 1.30
CA ARG A 24 -6.97 13.40 0.04
C ARG A 24 -8.18 12.51 -0.20
N ILE A 25 -8.08 11.27 0.26
CA ILE A 25 -9.14 10.27 0.08
C ILE A 25 -10.29 10.50 1.07
N LYS A 26 -9.97 10.92 2.28
CA LYS A 26 -10.93 11.05 3.37
C LYS A 26 -12.20 11.84 3.00
N PRO A 27 -12.09 13.06 2.41
CA PRO A 27 -13.29 13.78 2.01
C PRO A 27 -14.08 13.09 0.90
N ILE A 28 -13.40 12.38 0.01
CA ILE A 28 -14.06 11.64 -1.07
C ILE A 28 -14.93 10.53 -0.48
N VAL A 29 -14.38 9.78 0.46
CA VAL A 29 -15.09 8.66 1.09
C VAL A 29 -16.20 9.17 2.01
N SER A 30 -15.95 10.25 2.75
CA SER A 30 -16.94 10.81 3.68
C SER A 30 -18.21 11.28 2.99
N ASP A 31 -18.08 11.74 1.76
CA ASP A 31 -19.23 12.23 0.98
C ASP A 31 -19.97 11.11 0.26
N ALA A 32 -19.41 9.89 0.28
CA ALA A 32 -19.99 8.75 -0.42
C ALA A 32 -20.97 8.01 0.47
N PRO A 33 -22.06 7.44 -0.08
CA PRO A 33 -22.93 6.53 0.67
C PRO A 33 -22.13 5.34 1.19
N LEU A 34 -22.58 4.76 2.31
CA LEU A 34 -21.91 3.63 2.94
C LEU A 34 -21.68 2.47 1.97
N SER A 35 -22.66 2.20 1.10
CA SER A 35 -22.54 1.17 0.08
C SER A 35 -21.42 1.44 -0.93
N ALA A 36 -21.12 2.70 -1.18
CA ALA A 36 -20.06 3.09 -2.12
C ALA A 36 -18.68 3.04 -1.47
N GLN A 37 -18.58 3.13 -0.15
CA GLN A 37 -17.28 3.11 0.55
C GLN A 37 -16.55 1.79 0.33
N THR A 38 -17.27 0.67 0.36
CA THR A 38 -16.68 -0.65 0.10
C THR A 38 -16.17 -0.75 -1.33
N ARG A 39 -16.96 -0.23 -2.27
CA ARG A 39 -16.58 -0.20 -3.70
C ARG A 39 -15.39 0.72 -3.92
N PHE A 40 -15.30 1.80 -3.16
CA PHE A 40 -14.18 2.72 -3.22
C PHE A 40 -12.87 2.01 -2.90
N ASN A 41 -12.84 1.20 -1.84
CA ASN A 41 -11.65 0.46 -1.45
C ASN A 41 -11.22 -0.53 -2.55
N ASN A 42 -12.17 -1.20 -3.16
CA ASN A 42 -11.91 -2.10 -4.28
C ASN A 42 -11.32 -1.31 -5.47
N ALA A 43 -11.92 -0.17 -5.80
CA ALA A 43 -11.43 0.68 -6.87
C ALA A 43 -10.01 1.19 -6.58
N LEU A 44 -9.74 1.56 -5.34
CA LEU A 44 -8.41 2.03 -4.94
C LEU A 44 -7.37 0.93 -5.10
N LEU A 45 -7.70 -0.29 -4.70
CA LEU A 45 -6.81 -1.43 -4.87
C LEU A 45 -6.53 -1.67 -6.36
N ASN A 46 -7.57 -1.69 -7.18
CA ASN A 46 -7.42 -1.90 -8.62
C ASN A 46 -6.59 -0.80 -9.27
N LEU A 47 -6.81 0.44 -8.89
CA LEU A 47 -6.02 1.55 -9.40
C LEU A 47 -4.55 1.38 -9.04
N ALA A 48 -4.27 1.03 -7.78
CA ALA A 48 -2.90 0.82 -7.31
C ALA A 48 -2.23 -0.32 -8.08
N VAL A 49 -2.92 -1.43 -8.27
CA VAL A 49 -2.41 -2.57 -9.03
C VAL A 49 -2.08 -2.15 -10.46
N ASN A 50 -2.98 -1.45 -11.12
CA ASN A 50 -2.75 -0.99 -12.48
C ASN A 50 -1.53 -0.09 -12.59
N ARG A 51 -1.34 0.79 -11.62
CA ARG A 51 -0.18 1.69 -11.59
C ARG A 51 1.12 0.93 -11.40
N ILE A 52 1.12 -0.07 -10.51
CA ILE A 52 2.31 -0.88 -10.26
C ILE A 52 2.64 -1.73 -11.50
N VAL A 53 1.63 -2.35 -12.11
CA VAL A 53 1.84 -3.13 -13.33
C VAL A 53 2.44 -2.28 -14.45
N ALA A 54 1.96 -1.05 -14.60
CA ALA A 54 2.45 -0.16 -15.64
C ALA A 54 3.93 0.17 -15.48
N VAL A 55 4.42 0.24 -14.23
CA VAL A 55 5.82 0.59 -13.94
C VAL A 55 6.68 -0.66 -13.82
N GLU A 56 6.21 -1.66 -13.08
CA GLU A 56 7.04 -2.80 -12.66
C GLU A 56 6.74 -4.09 -13.43
N GLY A 57 5.65 -4.12 -14.17
CA GLY A 57 5.25 -5.31 -14.92
C GLY A 57 4.42 -6.30 -14.10
N ARG A 58 3.82 -7.26 -14.81
CA ARG A 58 2.86 -8.19 -14.20
C ARG A 58 3.48 -9.15 -13.19
N LYS A 59 4.64 -9.70 -13.51
CA LYS A 59 5.28 -10.70 -12.63
C LYS A 59 5.70 -10.09 -11.30
N PHE A 60 6.31 -8.93 -11.34
CA PHE A 60 6.74 -8.23 -10.14
C PHE A 60 5.53 -7.86 -9.28
N THR A 61 4.50 -7.34 -9.91
CA THR A 61 3.26 -6.94 -9.21
C THR A 61 2.60 -8.16 -8.56
N ALA A 62 2.50 -9.26 -9.28
CA ALA A 62 1.93 -10.49 -8.74
C ALA A 62 2.73 -10.97 -7.51
N GLY A 63 4.06 -10.89 -7.57
CA GLY A 63 4.91 -11.24 -6.44
C GLY A 63 4.68 -10.38 -5.21
N ILE A 64 4.56 -9.07 -5.39
CA ILE A 64 4.25 -8.14 -4.30
C ILE A 64 2.91 -8.48 -3.66
N LEU A 65 1.88 -8.67 -4.48
CA LEU A 65 0.54 -8.97 -3.99
C LEU A 65 0.49 -10.31 -3.27
N TRP A 66 1.24 -11.29 -3.76
CA TRP A 66 1.35 -12.60 -3.11
C TRP A 66 1.94 -12.44 -1.70
N ARG A 67 3.04 -11.71 -1.57
CA ARG A 67 3.69 -11.48 -0.28
C ARG A 67 2.78 -10.73 0.68
N LEU A 68 2.08 -9.73 0.16
CA LEU A 68 1.13 -8.96 0.98
C LEU A 68 0.00 -9.85 1.48
N ALA A 69 -0.57 -10.67 0.60
CA ALA A 69 -1.63 -11.60 0.96
C ALA A 69 -1.15 -12.59 2.03
N ASP A 70 0.04 -13.12 1.86
CA ASP A 70 0.64 -14.07 2.80
C ASP A 70 0.89 -13.42 4.17
N ALA A 71 1.41 -12.20 4.18
CA ALA A 71 1.63 -11.45 5.41
C ALA A 71 0.32 -11.18 6.15
N ILE A 72 -0.71 -10.80 5.43
CA ILE A 72 -2.02 -10.55 6.03
C ILE A 72 -2.62 -11.84 6.59
N ALA A 73 -2.51 -12.94 5.85
CA ALA A 73 -2.99 -14.24 6.29
C ALA A 73 -2.28 -14.72 7.57
N ASP A 74 -1.02 -14.32 7.73
CA ASP A 74 -0.21 -14.62 8.90
C ASP A 74 -0.50 -13.69 10.08
N GLY A 75 -1.44 -12.78 9.94
CA GLY A 75 -1.79 -11.82 10.99
C GLY A 75 -0.94 -10.57 11.03
N LYS A 76 -0.02 -10.40 10.09
CA LYS A 76 0.86 -9.22 10.00
C LYS A 76 0.20 -8.12 9.19
N LYS A 77 -0.97 -7.69 9.61
CA LYS A 77 -1.69 -6.64 8.89
C LYS A 77 -1.03 -5.29 9.09
N PRO A 78 -1.13 -4.40 8.11
CA PRO A 78 -0.59 -3.04 8.25
C PRO A 78 -1.28 -2.29 9.38
N GLU A 79 -0.51 -1.60 10.19
CA GLU A 79 -1.04 -0.65 11.16
C GLU A 79 -1.38 0.67 10.45
N PRO A 80 -2.33 1.45 10.98
CA PRO A 80 -2.61 2.76 10.40
C PRO A 80 -1.35 3.61 10.32
N GLY A 81 -1.08 4.17 9.15
CA GLY A 81 0.09 5.01 8.90
C GLY A 81 1.40 4.25 8.75
N LYS A 82 1.36 2.92 8.80
CA LYS A 82 2.55 2.09 8.64
C LYS A 82 2.47 1.27 7.36
N ALA A 83 3.57 1.22 6.64
CA ALA A 83 3.66 0.41 5.43
C ALA A 83 4.12 -1.00 5.76
N VAL A 84 3.56 -1.98 5.04
CA VAL A 84 4.11 -3.34 5.06
C VAL A 84 5.35 -3.34 4.15
N ASP A 85 6.43 -3.92 4.64
CA ASP A 85 7.63 -4.02 3.82
C ASP A 85 7.45 -5.12 2.78
N LEU A 86 7.21 -4.70 1.55
CA LEU A 86 7.01 -5.59 0.41
C LEU A 86 8.33 -5.88 -0.33
N THR A 87 9.41 -5.26 0.11
CA THR A 87 10.71 -5.42 -0.55
C THR A 87 11.51 -6.60 -0.01
N ILE A 88 11.10 -7.17 1.12
CA ILE A 88 11.76 -8.34 1.67
C ILE A 88 11.56 -9.50 0.70
N VAL A 89 12.64 -9.88 0.06
CA VAL A 89 12.65 -11.02 -0.84
C VAL A 89 13.15 -12.21 -0.04
N ASP A 90 12.31 -13.22 0.10
CA ASP A 90 12.76 -14.48 0.66
C ASP A 90 13.73 -15.11 -0.33
N GLY A 91 14.95 -15.12 0.09
CA GLY A 91 16.06 -15.56 -0.73
C GLY A 91 15.95 -16.95 -1.27
#